data_66acf6c4a6eb6913d96c66202735c268
#
_entry.id   66acf6c4a6eb6913d96c66202735c268
#
_cell.length_a   1.000
_cell.length_b   1.000
_cell.length_c   1.000
_cell.angle_alpha   90.00
_cell.angle_beta   90.00
_cell.angle_gamma   90.00
#
_symmetry.space_group_name_H-M   'P 1'
#
loop_
_entity.id
_entity.type
_entity.pdbx_description
1 polymer ?
#
loop_
_entity_poly.entity_id
_entity_poly.type
_entity_poly.pdbx_seq_one_letter_code
_entity_poly.pdbx_strand_id
1 'polypeptide(L)'
;MGRHSIPDSGEPSGATSADATEPGVDGRPGRRRRVNGPRRGISIGVITALVTIVAVVGVVILWQFLGDVLSRRSSDAARGCLDGTAIVAVVADPSIAGSITSFAEEFNREATPVGDTCVSVTVTQADSDVVLDGLTADWPAELGELPALWIPASSVQSARLQSSAGKQSISDDRSLVSTPVVLAVRPQLKNALAQDGWPALPALQTDQTALDTRDLPGWGALRLALPTVGDADAAYLAAEAVATTSAPPDTPPTDGLGAVRTLLAGQPRLADNTADEAWNALISPGDDAAAPVHGVVMTEQQLFARSGELPEEAGAVVSWMPSGPVALADYPTALLSGPWLVDEQVAAASEFARFIRKPEQIGDLVELGFRADGSTAESNDVVGFPELSEPLPVGDDAARTAISGAIAPAAGTATTVMLNRNLTGVPAALRNRIAALPPNAVVGLWIFDGVEGSEPVSTGPLGGQLADQPRSTALAGVLDGLTPAGSGAVSFTTLRLVYDDAVANYLPEQPNSVLVITSGPHTDRTLDGPGLQEFITSTFDPERPVAINVIDIGADPDGPTWEAVAQSTGGSYQAVPGPDSPDLTAAITSLLG
;
A
#
# COMPACT_ATOMS: atom_id res chain seq x y z
N MET A 1 7.14 14.38 -55.73
CA MET A 1 6.19 14.19 -56.85
C MET A 1 4.84 13.99 -56.24
N GLY A 2 3.84 14.78 -56.35
CA GLY A 2 3.37 15.99 -56.98
C GLY A 2 2.08 16.32 -56.27
N ARG A 3 1.91 17.46 -55.72
CA ARG A 3 1.26 18.70 -56.21
C ARG A 3 -0.14 18.52 -56.83
N HIS A 4 -1.16 19.09 -56.17
CA HIS A 4 -2.00 20.21 -56.65
C HIS A 4 -3.12 20.44 -55.63
N SER A 5 -3.28 21.55 -55.06
CA SER A 5 -3.52 22.97 -55.39
C SER A 5 -4.94 23.37 -55.05
N ILE A 6 -5.05 24.40 -54.22
CA ILE A 6 -6.17 25.26 -53.85
C ILE A 6 -6.53 26.17 -55.04
N PRO A 7 -7.77 26.73 -55.13
CA PRO A 7 -7.98 28.13 -54.85
C PRO A 7 -9.30 28.37 -54.08
N ASP A 8 -9.40 29.21 -53.12
CA ASP A 8 -9.23 30.67 -52.83
C ASP A 8 -10.24 31.58 -53.50
N SER A 9 -10.65 32.53 -52.71
CA SER A 9 -11.34 33.85 -52.94
C SER A 9 -12.86 33.82 -53.03
N GLY A 10 -13.63 34.73 -52.40
CA GLY A 10 -13.33 35.96 -51.70
C GLY A 10 -14.63 36.60 -51.27
N GLU A 11 -14.59 37.29 -50.18
CA GLU A 11 -15.50 38.37 -49.81
C GLU A 11 -15.40 39.58 -50.79
N PRO A 12 -16.35 40.57 -50.85
CA PRO A 12 -16.48 41.51 -49.75
C PRO A 12 -17.87 42.19 -49.52
N SER A 13 -18.07 42.62 -48.33
CA SER A 13 -18.47 43.95 -47.80
C SER A 13 -19.27 44.94 -48.62
N GLY A 14 -20.17 45.62 -47.89
CA GLY A 14 -20.55 47.03 -48.11
C GLY A 14 -22.02 47.26 -47.90
N ALA A 15 -22.53 47.69 -46.85
CA ALA A 15 -22.69 48.97 -46.14
C ALA A 15 -23.56 50.04 -46.88
N THR A 16 -24.43 50.58 -46.07
CA THR A 16 -24.99 51.96 -45.95
C THR A 16 -26.30 52.32 -46.63
N SER A 17 -27.32 52.53 -45.84
CA SER A 17 -27.92 53.76 -45.31
C SER A 17 -28.74 54.68 -46.25
N ALA A 18 -29.91 55.03 -45.72
CA ALA A 18 -30.58 56.32 -45.64
C ALA A 18 -31.39 56.78 -46.89
N ASP A 19 -32.51 57.14 -46.75
CA ASP A 19 -33.25 58.23 -46.11
C ASP A 19 -34.29 58.85 -47.06
N ALA A 20 -35.42 59.06 -46.54
CA ALA A 20 -36.39 60.21 -46.70
C ALA A 20 -36.97 60.54 -48.05
N THR A 21 -38.25 60.63 -48.14
CA THR A 21 -39.07 61.83 -48.12
C THR A 21 -40.36 61.73 -48.99
N GLU A 22 -41.49 61.90 -48.38
CA GLU A 22 -42.75 62.35 -48.98
C GLU A 22 -42.57 63.78 -49.61
N PRO A 23 -43.47 64.36 -50.37
CA PRO A 23 -44.92 64.32 -50.27
C PRO A 23 -45.71 64.58 -51.58
N GLY A 24 -47.02 64.48 -51.49
CA GLY A 24 -47.91 65.54 -52.06
C GLY A 24 -48.86 65.21 -53.20
N VAL A 25 -50.10 65.13 -52.87
CA VAL A 25 -51.27 65.94 -53.29
C VAL A 25 -51.92 65.74 -54.67
N ASP A 26 -53.22 65.47 -54.56
CA ASP A 26 -54.38 65.88 -55.36
C ASP A 26 -54.74 65.31 -56.74
N GLY A 27 -56.03 64.93 -56.83
CA GLY A 27 -56.79 64.99 -58.06
C GLY A 27 -57.88 63.92 -58.23
N ARG A 28 -59.11 64.26 -57.82
CA ARG A 28 -60.43 63.67 -58.22
C ARG A 28 -60.77 63.97 -59.68
N PRO A 29 -61.90 63.46 -60.27
CA PRO A 29 -62.65 62.19 -60.19
C PRO A 29 -62.99 61.62 -61.57
N GLY A 30 -63.48 60.40 -61.67
CA GLY A 30 -64.08 59.96 -62.92
C GLY A 30 -64.54 58.50 -63.00
N ARG A 31 -65.88 58.33 -62.81
CA ARG A 31 -66.82 57.39 -63.45
C ARG A 31 -66.58 55.87 -63.44
N ARG A 32 -67.45 55.29 -62.66
CA ARG A 32 -68.18 54.00 -62.81
C ARG A 32 -67.95 53.19 -64.09
N ARG A 33 -67.53 51.94 -63.89
CA ARG A 33 -68.10 50.81 -64.64
C ARG A 33 -68.13 49.58 -63.74
N ARG A 34 -69.32 49.04 -63.45
CA ARG A 34 -69.55 47.75 -62.84
C ARG A 34 -69.07 46.68 -63.83
N VAL A 35 -68.19 45.81 -63.39
CA VAL A 35 -67.97 44.48 -63.97
C VAL A 35 -68.11 43.47 -62.83
N ASN A 36 -69.17 42.64 -62.94
CA ASN A 36 -69.38 41.48 -62.12
C ASN A 36 -68.24 40.50 -62.41
N GLY A 37 -67.30 40.24 -61.45
CA GLY A 37 -66.37 39.16 -61.44
C GLY A 37 -66.85 38.01 -60.50
N PRO A 38 -66.64 36.74 -60.81
CA PRO A 38 -67.18 35.62 -60.03
C PRO A 38 -66.53 35.54 -58.65
N ARG A 39 -67.38 35.40 -57.61
CA ARG A 39 -66.98 35.07 -56.28
C ARG A 39 -66.24 33.69 -56.33
N ARG A 40 -64.92 33.66 -56.20
CA ARG A 40 -64.14 32.41 -55.93
C ARG A 40 -64.47 31.97 -54.48
N GLY A 41 -65.42 31.08 -54.38
CA GLY A 41 -65.63 30.35 -53.15
C GLY A 41 -64.39 29.48 -52.93
N ILE A 42 -63.72 29.58 -51.75
CA ILE A 42 -62.68 28.65 -51.34
C ILE A 42 -63.37 27.30 -51.34
N SER A 43 -62.83 26.33 -52.09
CA SER A 43 -63.42 25.01 -52.21
C SER A 43 -63.36 24.33 -50.82
N ILE A 44 -64.43 23.68 -50.45
CA ILE A 44 -64.52 22.88 -49.20
C ILE A 44 -63.29 21.95 -49.05
N GLY A 45 -62.71 21.48 -50.14
CA GLY A 45 -61.49 20.62 -50.16
C GLY A 45 -60.22 21.34 -49.61
N VAL A 46 -60.08 22.68 -49.88
CA VAL A 46 -58.95 23.45 -49.33
C VAL A 46 -59.10 23.66 -47.82
N ILE A 47 -60.34 23.92 -47.37
CA ILE A 47 -60.64 24.05 -45.92
C ILE A 47 -60.38 22.69 -45.21
N THR A 48 -60.83 21.58 -45.79
CA THR A 48 -60.63 20.25 -45.25
C THR A 48 -59.13 19.87 -45.22
N ALA A 49 -58.37 20.18 -46.29
CA ALA A 49 -56.92 19.92 -46.31
C ALA A 49 -56.18 20.75 -45.24
N LEU A 50 -56.60 22.03 -45.05
CA LEU A 50 -55.97 22.91 -44.05
C LEU A 50 -56.29 22.45 -42.62
N VAL A 51 -57.51 22.00 -42.35
CA VAL A 51 -57.93 21.45 -41.06
C VAL A 51 -57.19 20.08 -40.78
N THR A 52 -57.02 19.26 -41.82
CA THR A 52 -56.27 18.01 -41.69
C THR A 52 -54.79 18.26 -41.38
N ILE A 53 -54.17 19.24 -42.05
CA ILE A 53 -52.77 19.61 -41.77
C ILE A 53 -52.63 20.16 -40.35
N VAL A 54 -53.53 21.02 -39.91
CA VAL A 54 -53.50 21.55 -38.52
C VAL A 54 -53.72 20.43 -37.50
N ALA A 55 -54.64 19.50 -37.80
CA ALA A 55 -54.87 18.34 -36.94
C ALA A 55 -53.63 17.41 -36.88
N VAL A 56 -52.97 17.11 -38.01
CA VAL A 56 -51.75 16.30 -38.04
C VAL A 56 -50.60 17.00 -37.33
N VAL A 57 -50.39 18.29 -37.57
CA VAL A 57 -49.36 19.08 -36.85
C VAL A 57 -49.67 19.14 -35.35
N GLY A 58 -50.92 19.30 -34.95
CA GLY A 58 -51.35 19.28 -33.56
C GLY A 58 -51.08 17.91 -32.89
N VAL A 59 -51.34 16.80 -33.59
CA VAL A 59 -51.06 15.46 -33.12
C VAL A 59 -49.55 15.23 -33.01
N VAL A 60 -48.74 15.68 -33.96
CA VAL A 60 -47.27 15.55 -33.91
C VAL A 60 -46.71 16.39 -32.77
N ILE A 61 -47.16 17.61 -32.57
CA ILE A 61 -46.74 18.45 -31.45
C ILE A 61 -47.18 17.85 -30.11
N LEU A 62 -48.41 17.34 -30.05
CA LEU A 62 -48.90 16.66 -28.83
C LEU A 62 -48.10 15.40 -28.54
N TRP A 63 -47.70 14.64 -29.57
CA TRP A 63 -46.87 13.42 -29.43
C TRP A 63 -45.44 13.75 -28.99
N GLN A 64 -44.84 14.80 -29.52
CA GLN A 64 -43.52 15.28 -29.05
C GLN A 64 -43.61 15.81 -27.62
N PHE A 65 -44.67 16.58 -27.29
CA PHE A 65 -44.85 17.07 -25.93
C PHE A 65 -45.14 15.96 -24.91
N LEU A 66 -45.96 14.96 -25.30
CA LEU A 66 -46.20 13.77 -24.46
C LEU A 66 -44.94 12.91 -24.32
N GLY A 67 -44.17 12.75 -25.39
CA GLY A 67 -42.88 12.07 -25.39
C GLY A 67 -41.89 12.73 -24.44
N ASP A 68 -41.74 14.05 -24.51
CA ASP A 68 -40.86 14.84 -23.64
C ASP A 68 -41.33 14.83 -22.17
N VAL A 69 -42.64 14.91 -21.92
CA VAL A 69 -43.20 14.85 -20.54
C VAL A 69 -43.07 13.44 -19.96
N LEU A 70 -43.29 12.40 -20.77
CA LEU A 70 -43.12 11.02 -20.35
C LEU A 70 -41.63 10.65 -20.12
N SER A 71 -40.74 11.13 -20.98
CA SER A 71 -39.29 10.92 -20.79
C SER A 71 -38.76 11.69 -19.58
N ARG A 72 -39.24 12.93 -19.33
CA ARG A 72 -38.89 13.68 -18.11
C ARG A 72 -39.44 13.01 -16.85
N ARG A 73 -40.69 12.53 -16.88
CA ARG A 73 -41.29 11.80 -15.74
C ARG A 73 -40.62 10.42 -15.51
N SER A 74 -40.19 9.74 -16.56
CA SER A 74 -39.45 8.47 -16.40
C SER A 74 -38.02 8.72 -15.91
N SER A 75 -37.38 9.82 -16.32
CA SER A 75 -36.07 10.20 -15.78
C SER A 75 -36.14 10.74 -14.35
N ASP A 76 -37.23 11.41 -13.97
CA ASP A 76 -37.47 11.88 -12.60
C ASP A 76 -37.90 10.71 -11.67
N ALA A 77 -38.61 9.72 -12.20
CA ALA A 77 -38.95 8.48 -11.48
C ALA A 77 -37.71 7.54 -11.36
N ALA A 78 -36.86 7.53 -12.38
CA ALA A 78 -35.59 6.80 -12.34
C ALA A 78 -34.54 7.44 -11.40
N ARG A 79 -34.75 8.69 -10.98
CA ARG A 79 -33.97 9.35 -9.92
C ARG A 79 -34.56 9.17 -8.52
N GLY A 80 -35.70 8.55 -8.41
CA GLY A 80 -36.29 8.18 -7.14
C GLY A 80 -35.72 6.83 -6.67
N CYS A 81 -34.93 6.84 -5.61
CA CYS A 81 -34.42 5.65 -4.95
C CYS A 81 -35.58 4.89 -4.29
N LEU A 82 -36.27 4.04 -5.05
CA LEU A 82 -37.44 3.32 -4.58
C LEU A 82 -37.08 2.25 -3.52
N ASP A 83 -35.87 1.68 -3.64
CA ASP A 83 -35.35 0.63 -2.76
C ASP A 83 -34.29 1.16 -1.74
N GLY A 84 -34.19 2.49 -1.58
CA GLY A 84 -33.31 3.10 -0.58
C GLY A 84 -31.91 3.45 -1.12
N THR A 85 -30.93 3.54 -0.21
CA THR A 85 -29.53 3.86 -0.55
C THR A 85 -28.62 2.70 -0.15
N ALA A 86 -27.87 2.17 -1.08
CA ALA A 86 -26.77 1.21 -0.81
C ALA A 86 -25.46 1.97 -0.61
N ILE A 87 -24.77 1.70 0.47
CA ILE A 87 -23.42 2.19 0.72
C ILE A 87 -22.45 1.22 0.05
N VAL A 88 -21.51 1.76 -0.71
CA VAL A 88 -20.40 1.03 -1.32
C VAL A 88 -19.12 1.47 -0.66
N ALA A 89 -18.60 0.62 0.21
CA ALA A 89 -17.33 0.86 0.85
C ALA A 89 -16.17 0.60 -0.14
N VAL A 90 -15.26 1.55 -0.21
CA VAL A 90 -14.01 1.50 -0.98
C VAL A 90 -12.87 1.71 -0.01
N VAL A 91 -11.84 0.87 -0.09
CA VAL A 91 -10.59 1.10 0.65
C VAL A 91 -9.48 1.35 -0.35
N ALA A 92 -8.68 2.38 -0.10
CA ALA A 92 -7.60 2.78 -0.99
C ALA A 92 -6.30 3.00 -0.21
N ASP A 93 -5.20 2.70 -0.88
CA ASP A 93 -3.85 2.97 -0.38
C ASP A 93 -3.67 4.46 -0.05
N PRO A 94 -2.95 4.81 1.03
CA PRO A 94 -2.75 6.19 1.47
C PRO A 94 -2.26 7.14 0.38
N SER A 95 -1.39 6.67 -0.52
CA SER A 95 -0.81 7.49 -1.58
C SER A 95 -1.81 7.99 -2.63
N ILE A 96 -2.96 7.30 -2.79
CA ILE A 96 -4.00 7.63 -3.78
C ILE A 96 -5.36 7.96 -3.14
N ALA A 97 -5.57 7.64 -1.87
CA ALA A 97 -6.86 7.71 -1.19
C ALA A 97 -7.51 9.12 -1.24
N GLY A 98 -6.71 10.18 -1.14
CA GLY A 98 -7.20 11.55 -1.23
C GLY A 98 -7.89 11.85 -2.57
N SER A 99 -7.29 11.41 -3.68
CA SER A 99 -7.88 11.56 -5.02
C SER A 99 -9.13 10.70 -5.17
N ILE A 100 -9.07 9.44 -4.71
CA ILE A 100 -10.23 8.53 -4.78
C ILE A 100 -11.40 9.07 -3.96
N THR A 101 -11.15 9.72 -2.81
CA THR A 101 -12.18 10.40 -2.01
C THR A 101 -12.83 11.54 -2.79
N SER A 102 -12.03 12.39 -3.43
CA SER A 102 -12.54 13.49 -4.27
C SER A 102 -13.37 12.97 -5.43
N PHE A 103 -12.94 11.88 -6.07
CA PHE A 103 -13.68 11.23 -7.16
C PHE A 103 -14.98 10.58 -6.65
N ALA A 104 -14.99 10.03 -5.43
CA ALA A 104 -16.22 9.50 -4.82
C ALA A 104 -17.22 10.61 -4.52
N GLU A 105 -16.79 11.78 -4.05
CA GLU A 105 -17.65 12.94 -3.85
C GLU A 105 -18.25 13.44 -5.16
N GLU A 106 -17.48 13.43 -6.24
CA GLU A 106 -17.96 13.80 -7.57
C GLU A 106 -18.96 12.77 -8.09
N PHE A 107 -18.62 11.49 -8.03
CA PHE A 107 -19.49 10.38 -8.39
C PHE A 107 -20.84 10.45 -7.66
N ASN A 108 -20.81 10.65 -6.33
CA ASN A 108 -22.00 10.74 -5.49
C ASN A 108 -22.90 11.95 -5.86
N ARG A 109 -22.31 13.05 -6.34
CA ARG A 109 -23.08 14.22 -6.82
C ARG A 109 -23.77 13.97 -8.16
N GLU A 110 -23.18 13.15 -9.02
CA GLU A 110 -23.68 12.82 -10.34
C GLU A 110 -24.57 11.57 -10.34
N ALA A 111 -24.59 10.83 -9.24
CA ALA A 111 -25.10 9.46 -9.14
C ALA A 111 -26.47 9.28 -9.78
N THR A 112 -26.49 8.47 -10.83
CA THR A 112 -27.70 7.81 -11.31
C THR A 112 -27.93 6.57 -10.47
N PRO A 113 -29.19 6.27 -10.09
CA PRO A 113 -29.50 5.03 -9.38
C PRO A 113 -29.01 3.80 -10.16
N VAL A 114 -28.44 2.84 -9.46
CA VAL A 114 -28.13 1.51 -10.01
C VAL A 114 -29.39 0.65 -9.82
N GLY A 115 -30.10 0.37 -10.90
CA GLY A 115 -31.46 -0.18 -10.82
C GLY A 115 -32.39 0.84 -10.15
N ASP A 116 -33.07 0.43 -9.07
CA ASP A 116 -33.97 1.26 -8.28
C ASP A 116 -33.34 1.76 -6.95
N THR A 117 -32.04 1.52 -6.75
CA THR A 117 -31.29 1.84 -5.53
C THR A 117 -30.33 3.02 -5.77
N CYS A 118 -30.38 4.03 -4.91
CA CYS A 118 -29.34 5.05 -4.87
C CYS A 118 -28.04 4.47 -4.33
N VAL A 119 -26.91 4.92 -4.88
CA VAL A 119 -25.59 4.49 -4.46
C VAL A 119 -24.86 5.65 -3.80
N SER A 120 -24.22 5.39 -2.67
CA SER A 120 -23.28 6.30 -2.03
C SER A 120 -21.95 5.59 -1.82
N VAL A 121 -20.92 6.05 -2.50
CA VAL A 121 -19.56 5.54 -2.34
C VAL A 121 -18.89 6.24 -1.16
N THR A 122 -18.31 5.46 -0.26
CA THR A 122 -17.48 5.95 0.85
C THR A 122 -16.07 5.40 0.69
N VAL A 123 -15.06 6.23 0.95
CA VAL A 123 -13.65 5.84 0.82
C VAL A 123 -12.98 5.89 2.18
N THR A 124 -12.33 4.79 2.54
CA THR A 124 -11.47 4.69 3.72
C THR A 124 -10.02 4.54 3.26
N GLN A 125 -9.13 5.31 3.86
CA GLN A 125 -7.70 5.19 3.66
C GLN A 125 -7.14 4.11 4.58
N ALA A 126 -6.38 3.15 4.05
CA ALA A 126 -5.66 2.18 4.85
C ALA A 126 -4.45 1.60 4.11
N ASP A 127 -3.41 1.26 4.86
CA ASP A 127 -2.25 0.55 4.33
C ASP A 127 -2.68 -0.79 3.74
N SER A 128 -2.09 -1.16 2.61
CA SER A 128 -2.46 -2.35 1.86
C SER A 128 -2.32 -3.65 2.67
N ASP A 129 -1.32 -3.74 3.55
CA ASP A 129 -1.13 -4.90 4.44
C ASP A 129 -2.23 -5.01 5.51
N VAL A 130 -2.66 -3.89 6.09
CA VAL A 130 -3.77 -3.86 7.06
C VAL A 130 -5.08 -4.33 6.43
N VAL A 131 -5.33 -3.93 5.19
CA VAL A 131 -6.52 -4.37 4.42
C VAL A 131 -6.43 -5.86 4.11
N LEU A 132 -5.27 -6.34 3.66
CA LEU A 132 -5.05 -7.76 3.38
C LEU A 132 -5.28 -8.63 4.61
N ASP A 133 -4.70 -8.25 5.74
CA ASP A 133 -4.88 -8.96 7.02
C ASP A 133 -6.36 -8.98 7.43
N GLY A 134 -7.06 -7.85 7.32
CA GLY A 134 -8.48 -7.77 7.61
C GLY A 134 -9.36 -8.61 6.69
N LEU A 135 -9.03 -8.73 5.40
CA LEU A 135 -9.76 -9.56 4.44
C LEU A 135 -9.51 -11.07 4.62
N THR A 136 -8.39 -11.44 5.22
CA THR A 136 -8.00 -12.84 5.43
C THR A 136 -8.26 -13.36 6.84
N ALA A 137 -8.48 -12.46 7.80
CA ALA A 137 -8.79 -12.78 9.20
C ALA A 137 -10.05 -12.01 9.67
N ASP A 138 -9.94 -11.21 10.73
CA ASP A 138 -11.03 -10.41 11.27
C ASP A 138 -10.93 -8.95 10.77
N TRP A 139 -11.99 -8.47 10.11
CA TRP A 139 -12.04 -7.11 9.59
C TRP A 139 -12.02 -6.07 10.72
N PRO A 140 -11.05 -5.12 10.71
CA PRO A 140 -10.94 -4.09 11.73
C PRO A 140 -12.14 -3.14 11.72
N ALA A 141 -12.79 -2.95 12.87
CA ALA A 141 -13.96 -2.09 12.97
C ALA A 141 -13.68 -0.61 12.63
N GLU A 142 -12.46 -0.15 12.83
CA GLU A 142 -11.99 1.20 12.47
C GLU A 142 -11.96 1.45 10.97
N LEU A 143 -11.88 0.42 10.15
CA LEU A 143 -11.95 0.52 8.68
C LEU A 143 -13.40 0.62 8.16
N GLY A 144 -14.40 0.53 9.03
CA GLY A 144 -15.80 0.62 8.68
C GLY A 144 -16.35 -0.66 8.05
N GLU A 145 -17.19 -0.52 7.02
CA GLU A 145 -17.81 -1.67 6.35
C GLU A 145 -16.78 -2.42 5.47
N LEU A 146 -16.97 -3.73 5.34
CA LEU A 146 -16.19 -4.55 4.40
C LEU A 146 -16.30 -3.99 2.98
N PRO A 147 -15.17 -3.80 2.28
CA PRO A 147 -15.17 -3.12 0.99
C PRO A 147 -15.74 -3.97 -0.15
N ALA A 148 -16.34 -3.29 -1.13
CA ALA A 148 -16.68 -3.86 -2.44
C ALA A 148 -15.58 -3.61 -3.48
N LEU A 149 -14.77 -2.55 -3.26
CA LEU A 149 -13.63 -2.18 -4.11
C LEU A 149 -12.42 -1.89 -3.23
N TRP A 150 -11.29 -2.50 -3.57
CA TRP A 150 -10.00 -2.24 -2.96
C TRP A 150 -9.02 -1.71 -3.99
N ILE A 151 -8.28 -0.66 -3.65
CA ILE A 151 -7.25 -0.06 -4.51
C ILE A 151 -5.93 -0.07 -3.73
N PRO A 152 -5.22 -1.22 -3.69
CA PRO A 152 -3.89 -1.30 -3.11
C PRO A 152 -2.86 -0.58 -3.99
N ALA A 153 -1.68 -0.29 -3.45
CA ALA A 153 -0.60 0.32 -4.22
C ALA A 153 -0.07 -0.61 -5.33
N SER A 154 -0.13 -1.91 -5.15
CA SER A 154 0.36 -2.86 -6.16
C SER A 154 -0.44 -4.14 -6.28
N SER A 155 -0.33 -4.78 -7.44
CA SER A 155 -0.89 -6.12 -7.70
C SER A 155 -0.19 -7.25 -6.91
N VAL A 156 0.91 -6.96 -6.19
CA VAL A 156 1.47 -7.89 -5.19
C VAL A 156 0.43 -8.21 -4.13
N GLN A 157 -0.31 -7.21 -3.68
CA GLN A 157 -1.34 -7.38 -2.66
C GLN A 157 -2.54 -8.19 -3.18
N SER A 158 -2.95 -7.97 -4.45
CA SER A 158 -3.97 -8.80 -5.10
C SER A 158 -3.53 -10.27 -5.18
N ALA A 159 -2.26 -10.53 -5.53
CA ALA A 159 -1.71 -11.88 -5.58
C ALA A 159 -1.69 -12.55 -4.19
N ARG A 160 -1.32 -11.81 -3.14
CA ARG A 160 -1.33 -12.29 -1.75
C ARG A 160 -2.75 -12.63 -1.29
N LEU A 161 -3.73 -11.77 -1.57
CA LEU A 161 -5.15 -12.05 -1.26
C LEU A 161 -5.65 -13.29 -2.00
N GLN A 162 -5.37 -13.40 -3.30
CA GLN A 162 -5.79 -14.57 -4.09
C GLN A 162 -5.11 -15.86 -3.65
N SER A 163 -3.88 -15.79 -3.15
CA SER A 163 -3.17 -16.94 -2.58
C SER A 163 -3.79 -17.42 -1.27
N SER A 164 -4.25 -16.51 -0.41
CA SER A 164 -4.81 -16.83 0.92
C SER A 164 -6.31 -17.14 0.86
N ALA A 165 -7.10 -16.31 0.17
CA ALA A 165 -8.56 -16.42 0.13
C ALA A 165 -9.10 -17.11 -1.15
N GLY A 166 -8.21 -17.46 -2.08
CA GLY A 166 -8.56 -18.09 -3.37
C GLY A 166 -8.80 -17.09 -4.49
N LYS A 167 -8.60 -17.55 -5.73
CA LYS A 167 -8.69 -16.71 -6.94
C LYS A 167 -10.05 -16.05 -7.16
N GLN A 168 -11.11 -16.57 -6.56
CA GLN A 168 -12.46 -16.02 -6.63
C GLN A 168 -12.68 -14.81 -5.73
N SER A 169 -11.74 -14.47 -4.85
CA SER A 169 -11.84 -13.30 -3.95
C SER A 169 -11.83 -11.97 -4.71
N ILE A 170 -11.27 -11.93 -5.90
CA ILE A 170 -11.22 -10.77 -6.78
C ILE A 170 -11.85 -11.15 -8.13
N SER A 171 -12.80 -10.35 -8.60
CA SER A 171 -13.48 -10.55 -9.88
C SER A 171 -12.90 -9.75 -11.05
N ASP A 172 -12.28 -8.61 -10.78
CA ASP A 172 -11.56 -7.74 -11.73
C ASP A 172 -10.48 -6.96 -10.95
N ASP A 173 -9.25 -6.85 -11.47
CA ASP A 173 -8.10 -6.21 -10.84
C ASP A 173 -7.29 -5.36 -11.83
N ARG A 174 -7.96 -4.73 -12.78
CA ARG A 174 -7.27 -3.88 -13.78
C ARG A 174 -6.59 -2.69 -13.13
N SER A 175 -5.35 -2.43 -13.53
CA SER A 175 -4.57 -1.27 -13.12
C SER A 175 -5.27 0.05 -13.47
N LEU A 176 -5.18 1.02 -12.57
CA LEU A 176 -5.72 2.37 -12.74
C LEU A 176 -4.63 3.32 -13.26
N VAL A 177 -3.53 3.40 -12.56
CA VAL A 177 -2.32 4.16 -12.87
C VAL A 177 -1.11 3.35 -12.45
N SER A 178 0.09 3.81 -12.80
CA SER A 178 1.32 3.16 -12.38
C SER A 178 2.36 4.15 -11.89
N THR A 179 3.36 3.64 -11.15
CA THR A 179 4.54 4.39 -10.76
C THR A 179 5.71 3.42 -10.59
N PRO A 180 6.89 3.69 -11.16
CA PRO A 180 8.04 2.82 -10.97
C PRO A 180 8.61 2.93 -9.56
N VAL A 181 9.21 1.84 -9.09
CA VAL A 181 10.06 1.88 -7.90
C VAL A 181 11.40 2.52 -8.26
N VAL A 182 11.78 3.48 -7.44
CA VAL A 182 13.04 4.23 -7.54
C VAL A 182 13.75 4.22 -6.19
N LEU A 183 14.99 4.63 -6.19
CA LEU A 183 15.72 4.96 -4.98
C LEU A 183 15.87 6.48 -4.88
N ALA A 184 15.38 7.05 -3.79
CA ALA A 184 15.72 8.41 -3.41
C ALA A 184 17.14 8.41 -2.86
N VAL A 185 18.07 9.13 -3.50
CA VAL A 185 19.50 9.09 -3.17
C VAL A 185 20.13 10.47 -3.23
N ARG A 186 21.33 10.61 -2.66
CA ARG A 186 22.14 11.81 -2.87
C ARG A 186 22.66 11.86 -4.33
N PRO A 187 22.83 13.06 -4.94
CA PRO A 187 23.27 13.19 -6.35
C PRO A 187 24.60 12.49 -6.66
N GLN A 188 25.55 12.49 -5.70
CA GLN A 188 26.84 11.81 -5.84
C GLN A 188 26.65 10.30 -6.01
N LEU A 189 25.75 9.70 -5.20
CA LEU A 189 25.46 8.27 -5.25
C LEU A 189 24.78 7.88 -6.57
N LYS A 190 23.85 8.69 -7.08
CA LYS A 190 23.23 8.46 -8.40
C LYS A 190 24.29 8.33 -9.52
N ASN A 191 25.30 9.18 -9.50
CA ASN A 191 26.37 9.14 -10.51
C ASN A 191 27.24 7.88 -10.35
N ALA A 192 27.59 7.53 -9.13
CA ALA A 192 28.40 6.35 -8.81
C ALA A 192 27.70 5.02 -9.16
N LEU A 193 26.37 4.98 -9.04
CA LEU A 193 25.55 3.79 -9.32
C LEU A 193 24.89 3.78 -10.71
N ALA A 194 25.24 4.71 -11.60
CA ALA A 194 24.54 4.92 -12.88
C ALA A 194 24.45 3.67 -13.77
N GLN A 195 25.34 2.69 -13.60
CA GLN A 195 25.38 1.44 -14.39
C GLN A 195 24.88 0.22 -13.60
N ASP A 196 24.60 0.39 -12.31
CA ASP A 196 24.17 -0.71 -11.47
C ASP A 196 22.65 -0.98 -11.65
N GLY A 197 22.28 -2.25 -11.57
CA GLY A 197 20.89 -2.72 -11.60
C GLY A 197 20.51 -3.34 -10.26
N TRP A 198 19.28 -3.83 -10.17
CA TRP A 198 18.73 -4.49 -9.00
C TRP A 198 19.64 -5.58 -8.40
N PRO A 199 20.27 -6.48 -9.20
CA PRO A 199 21.08 -7.58 -8.66
C PRO A 199 22.40 -7.11 -8.02
N ALA A 200 22.81 -5.86 -8.21
CA ALA A 200 24.00 -5.30 -7.57
C ALA A 200 23.76 -4.86 -6.12
N LEU A 201 22.52 -4.51 -5.76
CA LEU A 201 22.19 -3.90 -4.47
C LEU A 201 22.59 -4.75 -3.24
N PRO A 202 22.35 -6.08 -3.20
CA PRO A 202 22.75 -6.90 -2.07
C PRO A 202 24.26 -6.86 -1.80
N ALA A 203 25.09 -6.93 -2.85
CA ALA A 203 26.54 -6.84 -2.71
C ALA A 203 26.99 -5.44 -2.28
N LEU A 204 26.36 -4.39 -2.78
CA LEU A 204 26.66 -3.02 -2.38
C LEU A 204 26.39 -2.74 -0.90
N GLN A 205 25.40 -3.41 -0.30
CA GLN A 205 25.09 -3.26 1.12
C GLN A 205 26.02 -4.08 2.04
N THR A 206 26.55 -5.19 1.57
CA THR A 206 27.34 -6.11 2.41
C THR A 206 28.85 -5.89 2.28
N ASP A 207 29.35 -5.40 1.14
CA ASP A 207 30.77 -5.08 0.98
C ASP A 207 31.08 -3.71 1.59
N GLN A 208 31.87 -3.69 2.66
CA GLN A 208 32.26 -2.49 3.41
C GLN A 208 33.10 -1.49 2.61
N THR A 209 33.51 -1.83 1.40
CA THR A 209 34.31 -0.97 0.49
C THR A 209 33.60 -0.71 -0.84
N ALA A 210 32.34 -1.12 -0.95
CA ALA A 210 31.61 -1.09 -2.22
C ALA A 210 31.56 0.31 -2.86
N LEU A 211 31.29 1.34 -2.08
CA LEU A 211 31.18 2.71 -2.57
C LEU A 211 32.56 3.38 -2.69
N ASP A 212 33.54 3.00 -1.87
CA ASP A 212 34.91 3.51 -1.99
C ASP A 212 35.52 3.18 -3.36
N THR A 213 35.21 2.00 -3.89
CA THR A 213 35.67 1.56 -5.22
C THR A 213 34.92 2.21 -6.39
N ARG A 214 33.88 3.03 -6.09
CA ARG A 214 33.04 3.77 -7.04
C ARG A 214 33.24 5.29 -6.96
N ASP A 215 34.44 5.72 -6.65
CA ASP A 215 34.82 7.13 -6.51
C ASP A 215 34.08 7.89 -5.39
N LEU A 216 33.60 7.17 -4.37
CA LEU A 216 32.99 7.72 -3.15
C LEU A 216 33.80 7.33 -1.90
N PRO A 217 35.03 7.88 -1.73
CA PRO A 217 35.91 7.48 -0.62
C PRO A 217 35.30 7.85 0.73
N GLY A 218 35.31 6.91 1.68
CA GLY A 218 34.76 7.07 3.02
C GLY A 218 33.27 6.74 3.15
N TRP A 219 32.60 6.37 2.06
CA TRP A 219 31.19 5.97 2.10
C TRP A 219 31.00 4.50 2.56
N GLY A 220 31.99 3.62 2.34
CA GLY A 220 31.94 2.23 2.74
C GLY A 220 30.86 1.41 2.02
N ALA A 221 30.04 0.68 2.76
CA ALA A 221 28.89 -0.03 2.21
C ALA A 221 27.71 0.91 1.91
N LEU A 222 26.86 0.53 0.96
CA LEU A 222 25.60 1.23 0.70
C LEU A 222 24.65 1.02 1.89
N ARG A 223 24.13 2.08 2.47
CA ARG A 223 23.10 2.06 3.50
C ARG A 223 21.75 2.36 2.87
N LEU A 224 21.15 1.34 2.26
CA LEU A 224 19.85 1.43 1.58
C LEU A 224 18.73 0.97 2.52
N ALA A 225 17.80 1.85 2.83
CA ALA A 225 16.61 1.53 3.60
C ALA A 225 15.49 1.01 2.67
N LEU A 226 14.88 -0.08 3.07
CA LEU A 226 13.65 -0.64 2.50
C LEU A 226 12.57 -0.54 3.58
N PRO A 227 11.71 0.47 3.57
CA PRO A 227 10.62 0.58 4.52
C PRO A 227 9.68 -0.62 4.42
N THR A 228 9.39 -1.27 5.55
CA THR A 228 8.53 -2.47 5.61
C THR A 228 7.40 -2.33 6.61
N VAL A 229 7.28 -1.16 7.26
CA VAL A 229 6.21 -0.82 8.19
C VAL A 229 5.36 0.30 7.59
N GLY A 230 4.05 0.10 7.54
CA GLY A 230 3.12 0.97 6.85
C GLY A 230 3.14 0.71 5.33
N ASP A 231 3.46 1.72 4.54
CA ASP A 231 3.52 1.64 3.08
C ASP A 231 4.76 0.83 2.61
N ALA A 232 4.62 -0.48 2.56
CA ALA A 232 5.68 -1.43 2.26
C ALA A 232 5.73 -1.87 0.77
N ASP A 233 4.77 -1.45 -0.05
CA ASP A 233 4.63 -1.94 -1.43
C ASP A 233 5.87 -1.68 -2.30
N ALA A 234 6.53 -0.53 -2.13
CA ALA A 234 7.79 -0.26 -2.82
C ALA A 234 8.90 -1.25 -2.45
N ALA A 235 8.96 -1.68 -1.19
CA ALA A 235 9.92 -2.69 -0.74
C ALA A 235 9.59 -4.08 -1.30
N TYR A 236 8.31 -4.47 -1.37
CA TYR A 236 7.89 -5.73 -2.01
C TYR A 236 8.31 -5.77 -3.48
N LEU A 237 8.04 -4.70 -4.22
CA LEU A 237 8.39 -4.59 -5.63
C LEU A 237 9.91 -4.56 -5.85
N ALA A 238 10.66 -3.88 -4.98
CA ALA A 238 12.13 -3.92 -5.02
C ALA A 238 12.68 -5.33 -4.77
N ALA A 239 12.07 -6.08 -3.87
CA ALA A 239 12.44 -7.48 -3.65
C ALA A 239 12.09 -8.37 -4.83
N GLU A 240 10.92 -8.18 -5.46
CA GLU A 240 10.60 -8.87 -6.71
C GLU A 240 11.65 -8.58 -7.79
N ALA A 241 12.09 -7.32 -7.91
CA ALA A 241 13.12 -6.93 -8.86
C ALA A 241 14.48 -7.57 -8.55
N VAL A 242 14.90 -7.56 -7.29
CA VAL A 242 16.14 -8.22 -6.86
C VAL A 242 16.05 -9.73 -7.04
N ALA A 243 14.96 -10.37 -6.64
CA ALA A 243 14.76 -11.81 -6.80
C ALA A 243 14.81 -12.21 -8.28
N THR A 244 13.97 -11.59 -9.11
CA THR A 244 13.84 -11.91 -10.53
C THR A 244 15.15 -11.70 -11.29
N THR A 245 15.87 -10.60 -11.02
CA THR A 245 17.10 -10.29 -11.74
C THR A 245 18.34 -11.01 -11.20
N SER A 246 18.26 -11.58 -10.00
CA SER A 246 19.32 -12.40 -9.40
C SER A 246 19.10 -13.90 -9.59
N ALA A 247 17.91 -14.33 -10.00
CA ALA A 247 17.63 -15.71 -10.32
C ALA A 247 18.42 -16.15 -11.57
N PRO A 248 18.87 -17.42 -11.64
CA PRO A 248 19.47 -17.96 -12.86
C PRO A 248 18.52 -17.84 -14.06
N PRO A 249 19.05 -17.69 -15.28
CA PRO A 249 18.21 -17.66 -16.48
C PRO A 249 17.26 -18.88 -16.56
N ASP A 250 16.02 -18.62 -16.98
CA ASP A 250 14.97 -19.65 -17.16
C ASP A 250 14.53 -20.38 -15.87
N THR A 251 14.81 -19.79 -14.68
CA THR A 251 14.31 -20.31 -13.40
C THR A 251 13.25 -19.40 -12.79
N PRO A 252 12.43 -19.89 -11.85
CA PRO A 252 11.47 -19.06 -11.13
C PRO A 252 12.13 -17.90 -10.36
N PRO A 253 11.46 -16.74 -10.24
CA PRO A 253 11.97 -15.62 -9.42
C PRO A 253 12.32 -16.00 -7.98
N THR A 254 11.67 -17.02 -7.41
CA THR A 254 11.94 -17.54 -6.06
C THR A 254 13.35 -18.09 -5.88
N ASP A 255 14.04 -18.50 -6.96
CA ASP A 255 15.43 -18.93 -6.89
C ASP A 255 16.40 -17.78 -6.55
N GLY A 256 15.94 -16.52 -6.72
CA GLY A 256 16.66 -15.32 -6.30
C GLY A 256 16.42 -14.88 -4.86
N LEU A 257 15.63 -15.59 -4.05
CA LEU A 257 15.34 -15.23 -2.65
C LEU A 257 16.59 -15.10 -1.77
N GLY A 258 17.68 -15.80 -2.11
CA GLY A 258 18.97 -15.62 -1.42
C GLY A 258 19.50 -14.19 -1.51
N ALA A 259 19.34 -13.53 -2.68
CA ALA A 259 19.74 -12.14 -2.87
C ALA A 259 18.84 -11.18 -2.07
N VAL A 260 17.53 -11.46 -2.00
CA VAL A 260 16.59 -10.67 -1.19
C VAL A 260 16.96 -10.73 0.30
N ARG A 261 17.26 -11.93 0.84
CA ARG A 261 17.71 -12.08 2.24
C ARG A 261 19.01 -11.32 2.49
N THR A 262 19.94 -11.34 1.55
CA THR A 262 21.20 -10.58 1.65
C THR A 262 20.93 -9.08 1.66
N LEU A 263 20.01 -8.58 0.81
CA LEU A 263 19.59 -7.20 0.78
C LEU A 263 18.99 -6.76 2.13
N LEU A 264 18.10 -7.57 2.69
CA LEU A 264 17.47 -7.29 3.99
C LEU A 264 18.48 -7.30 5.15
N ALA A 265 19.41 -8.24 5.15
CA ALA A 265 20.45 -8.32 6.17
C ALA A 265 21.41 -7.11 6.15
N GLY A 266 21.56 -6.45 5.00
CA GLY A 266 22.40 -5.26 4.82
C GLY A 266 21.70 -3.94 5.16
N GLN A 267 20.43 -3.92 5.55
CA GLN A 267 19.71 -2.70 5.83
C GLN A 267 20.30 -1.90 7.00
N PRO A 268 20.26 -0.55 6.93
CA PRO A 268 20.58 0.29 8.07
C PRO A 268 19.58 0.03 9.22
N ARG A 269 20.07 0.10 10.45
CA ARG A 269 19.21 -0.06 11.63
C ARG A 269 18.44 1.24 11.87
N LEU A 270 17.13 1.20 11.64
CA LEU A 270 16.19 2.25 11.92
C LEU A 270 15.34 1.87 13.14
N ALA A 271 14.72 2.84 13.79
CA ALA A 271 13.98 2.58 15.03
C ALA A 271 12.63 1.91 14.76
N ASP A 272 11.92 2.32 13.70
CA ASP A 272 10.60 1.80 13.35
C ASP A 272 10.48 1.28 11.91
N ASN A 273 11.51 1.48 11.09
CA ASN A 273 11.59 1.06 9.68
C ASN A 273 10.42 1.55 8.81
N THR A 274 9.86 2.70 9.15
CA THR A 274 8.84 3.38 8.35
C THR A 274 9.46 4.18 7.20
N ALA A 275 8.65 4.51 6.19
CA ALA A 275 9.08 5.37 5.10
C ALA A 275 9.46 6.78 5.59
N ASP A 276 8.78 7.29 6.62
CA ASP A 276 9.05 8.61 7.19
C ASP A 276 10.37 8.66 7.96
N GLU A 277 10.66 7.62 8.77
CA GLU A 277 11.94 7.55 9.45
C GLU A 277 13.11 7.45 8.46
N ALA A 278 12.99 6.55 7.47
CA ALA A 278 14.01 6.37 6.44
C ALA A 278 14.24 7.68 5.64
N TRP A 279 13.15 8.37 5.26
CA TRP A 279 13.21 9.65 4.57
C TRP A 279 13.88 10.73 5.41
N ASN A 280 13.48 10.90 6.68
CA ASN A 280 14.06 11.87 7.59
C ASN A 280 15.56 11.60 7.83
N ALA A 281 15.96 10.34 7.91
CA ALA A 281 17.36 9.95 8.02
C ALA A 281 18.15 10.29 6.75
N LEU A 282 17.55 10.11 5.55
CA LEU A 282 18.16 10.46 4.27
C LEU A 282 18.38 11.96 4.11
N ILE A 283 17.37 12.78 4.42
CA ILE A 283 17.42 14.24 4.20
C ILE A 283 18.11 15.00 5.32
N SER A 284 18.45 14.35 6.44
CA SER A 284 19.12 14.98 7.57
C SER A 284 20.41 15.70 7.13
N PRO A 285 20.64 16.95 7.60
CA PRO A 285 21.84 17.68 7.26
C PRO A 285 23.08 17.04 7.89
N GLY A 286 24.19 17.00 7.16
CA GLY A 286 25.45 16.44 7.67
C GLY A 286 26.41 16.00 6.58
N ASP A 287 27.34 15.13 6.95
CA ASP A 287 28.25 14.49 6.01
C ASP A 287 27.53 13.30 5.34
N ASP A 288 27.31 13.41 4.04
CA ASP A 288 26.65 12.39 3.24
C ASP A 288 27.30 11.00 3.38
N ALA A 289 28.64 10.95 3.48
CA ALA A 289 29.39 9.71 3.64
C ALA A 289 29.15 9.04 5.00
N ALA A 290 28.85 9.83 6.04
CA ALA A 290 28.57 9.34 7.39
C ALA A 290 27.06 9.19 7.70
N ALA A 291 26.19 9.59 6.75
CA ALA A 291 24.74 9.55 6.95
C ALA A 291 24.25 8.13 7.31
N PRO A 292 23.28 7.98 8.22
CA PRO A 292 22.76 6.66 8.60
C PRO A 292 22.06 5.93 7.44
N VAL A 293 21.55 6.70 6.47
CA VAL A 293 20.88 6.21 5.25
C VAL A 293 21.46 6.93 4.04
N HIS A 294 21.88 6.18 3.03
CA HIS A 294 22.38 6.69 1.76
C HIS A 294 21.30 6.77 0.68
N GLY A 295 20.28 5.91 0.81
CA GLY A 295 19.15 5.86 -0.11
C GLY A 295 17.94 5.19 0.53
N VAL A 296 16.77 5.52 0.00
CA VAL A 296 15.48 4.96 0.43
C VAL A 296 14.75 4.41 -0.78
N VAL A 297 14.28 3.18 -0.68
CA VAL A 297 13.39 2.57 -1.69
C VAL A 297 12.00 3.18 -1.52
N MET A 298 11.46 3.73 -2.60
CA MET A 298 10.10 4.29 -2.66
C MET A 298 9.58 4.32 -4.08
N THR A 299 8.34 4.68 -4.29
CA THR A 299 7.84 4.90 -5.65
C THR A 299 8.24 6.29 -6.17
N GLU A 300 8.29 6.45 -7.48
CA GLU A 300 8.55 7.74 -8.14
C GLU A 300 7.50 8.78 -7.73
N GLN A 301 6.24 8.36 -7.59
CA GLN A 301 5.14 9.21 -7.15
C GLN A 301 5.33 9.69 -5.70
N GLN A 302 5.71 8.80 -4.77
CA GLN A 302 6.00 9.18 -3.38
C GLN A 302 7.15 10.18 -3.30
N LEU A 303 8.20 9.95 -4.08
CA LEU A 303 9.33 10.89 -4.15
C LEU A 303 8.90 12.24 -4.74
N PHE A 304 8.06 12.24 -5.77
CA PHE A 304 7.52 13.45 -6.37
C PHE A 304 6.68 14.25 -5.36
N ALA A 305 5.77 13.59 -4.64
CA ALA A 305 4.97 14.22 -3.59
C ALA A 305 5.85 14.83 -2.47
N ARG A 306 6.82 14.07 -1.95
CA ARG A 306 7.74 14.53 -0.90
C ARG A 306 8.68 15.63 -1.37
N SER A 307 8.98 15.71 -2.66
CA SER A 307 9.85 16.75 -3.22
C SER A 307 9.30 18.16 -3.10
N GLY A 308 7.97 18.31 -3.05
CA GLY A 308 7.28 19.59 -2.84
C GLY A 308 7.36 20.11 -1.40
N GLU A 309 7.71 19.25 -0.44
CA GLU A 309 7.75 19.55 1.00
C GLU A 309 9.18 19.53 1.57
N LEU A 310 10.21 19.47 0.69
CA LEU A 310 11.60 19.44 1.13
C LEU A 310 11.96 20.72 1.90
N PRO A 311 12.47 20.59 3.15
CA PRO A 311 12.97 21.74 3.90
C PRO A 311 14.15 22.43 3.18
N GLU A 312 14.27 23.76 3.29
CA GLU A 312 15.40 24.51 2.69
C GLU A 312 16.77 24.02 3.18
N GLU A 313 16.83 23.43 4.37
CA GLU A 313 18.04 22.90 5.00
C GLU A 313 18.32 21.44 4.62
N ALA A 314 17.40 20.78 3.91
CA ALA A 314 17.56 19.40 3.47
C ALA A 314 18.72 19.29 2.48
N GLY A 315 19.47 18.21 2.58
CA GLY A 315 20.44 17.87 1.54
C GLY A 315 19.74 17.56 0.21
N ALA A 316 20.42 17.82 -0.89
CA ALA A 316 19.89 17.51 -2.22
C ALA A 316 19.57 15.99 -2.34
N VAL A 317 18.39 15.68 -2.86
CA VAL A 317 17.93 14.31 -3.13
C VAL A 317 17.51 14.24 -4.59
N VAL A 318 17.76 13.11 -5.23
CA VAL A 318 17.36 12.85 -6.62
C VAL A 318 16.86 11.43 -6.79
N SER A 319 15.96 11.24 -7.74
CA SER A 319 15.52 9.93 -8.17
C SER A 319 16.64 9.18 -8.90
N TRP A 320 16.90 7.95 -8.48
CA TRP A 320 17.73 7.00 -9.23
C TRP A 320 16.94 5.70 -9.44
N MET A 321 16.84 5.29 -10.69
CA MET A 321 16.21 4.04 -11.10
C MET A 321 17.31 3.03 -11.44
N PRO A 322 17.38 1.87 -10.78
CA PRO A 322 18.31 0.80 -11.13
C PRO A 322 18.16 0.39 -12.60
N SER A 323 19.26 0.09 -13.26
CA SER A 323 19.24 -0.34 -14.67
C SER A 323 18.61 -1.72 -14.84
N GLY A 324 17.89 -1.93 -15.96
CA GLY A 324 17.23 -3.19 -16.28
C GLY A 324 15.70 -3.09 -16.29
N PRO A 325 15.00 -4.19 -16.04
CA PRO A 325 13.54 -4.20 -15.98
C PRO A 325 12.99 -3.33 -14.85
N VAL A 326 11.84 -2.70 -15.09
CA VAL A 326 11.24 -1.76 -14.14
C VAL A 326 10.22 -2.46 -13.26
N ALA A 327 10.38 -2.35 -11.95
CA ALA A 327 9.36 -2.72 -10.98
C ALA A 327 8.29 -1.62 -10.90
N LEU A 328 7.01 -1.98 -11.07
CA LEU A 328 5.90 -1.03 -11.15
C LEU A 328 4.89 -1.29 -10.03
N ALA A 329 4.56 -0.28 -9.28
CA ALA A 329 3.32 -0.21 -8.50
C ALA A 329 2.20 0.20 -9.46
N ASP A 330 1.18 -0.65 -9.60
CA ASP A 330 0.21 -0.56 -10.70
C ASP A 330 -1.22 -0.21 -10.26
N TYR A 331 -1.44 0.01 -8.97
CA TYR A 331 -2.71 0.46 -8.37
C TYR A 331 -3.94 -0.23 -8.96
N PRO A 332 -4.09 -1.55 -8.79
CA PRO A 332 -5.23 -2.27 -9.33
C PRO A 332 -6.53 -1.85 -8.64
N THR A 333 -7.61 -1.74 -9.41
CA THR A 333 -8.96 -1.61 -8.86
C THR A 333 -9.54 -3.00 -8.65
N ALA A 334 -9.20 -3.61 -7.52
CA ALA A 334 -9.63 -4.94 -7.17
C ALA A 334 -11.11 -4.95 -6.75
N LEU A 335 -12.00 -5.41 -7.64
CA LEU A 335 -13.40 -5.66 -7.34
C LEU A 335 -13.50 -6.94 -6.51
N LEU A 336 -13.85 -6.80 -5.24
CA LEU A 336 -13.91 -7.92 -4.31
C LEU A 336 -15.17 -8.76 -4.52
N SER A 337 -15.07 -10.03 -4.17
CA SER A 337 -16.16 -11.01 -4.18
C SER A 337 -16.23 -11.71 -2.83
N GLY A 338 -17.37 -11.61 -2.18
CA GLY A 338 -17.57 -12.26 -0.90
C GLY A 338 -19.03 -12.29 -0.47
N PRO A 339 -19.39 -13.11 0.53
CA PRO A 339 -20.76 -13.27 0.99
C PRO A 339 -21.35 -12.03 1.68
N TRP A 340 -20.55 -11.03 1.96
CA TRP A 340 -20.97 -9.75 2.56
C TRP A 340 -21.50 -8.74 1.54
N LEU A 341 -21.34 -9.00 0.23
CA LEU A 341 -21.74 -8.10 -0.85
C LEU A 341 -23.07 -8.54 -1.46
N VAL A 342 -23.91 -7.56 -1.77
CA VAL A 342 -25.12 -7.75 -2.57
C VAL A 342 -24.88 -7.31 -4.01
N ASP A 343 -25.67 -7.79 -4.95
CA ASP A 343 -25.50 -7.54 -6.39
C ASP A 343 -25.47 -6.04 -6.75
N GLU A 344 -26.25 -5.22 -6.05
CA GLU A 344 -26.30 -3.77 -6.22
C GLU A 344 -24.98 -3.10 -5.82
N GLN A 345 -24.33 -3.55 -4.74
CA GLN A 345 -23.02 -3.04 -4.31
C GLN A 345 -21.94 -3.42 -5.30
N VAL A 346 -21.93 -4.65 -5.81
CA VAL A 346 -20.97 -5.10 -6.82
C VAL A 346 -21.12 -4.32 -8.12
N ALA A 347 -22.36 -4.11 -8.58
CA ALA A 347 -22.65 -3.33 -9.77
C ALA A 347 -22.19 -1.87 -9.61
N ALA A 348 -22.48 -1.26 -8.47
CA ALA A 348 -22.11 0.11 -8.17
C ALA A 348 -20.59 0.30 -8.01
N ALA A 349 -19.90 -0.65 -7.35
CA ALA A 349 -18.44 -0.66 -7.26
C ALA A 349 -17.79 -0.74 -8.66
N SER A 350 -18.35 -1.58 -9.55
CA SER A 350 -17.92 -1.67 -10.95
C SER A 350 -18.17 -0.37 -11.73
N GLU A 351 -19.26 0.35 -11.46
CA GLU A 351 -19.52 1.66 -12.06
C GLU A 351 -18.57 2.73 -11.56
N PHE A 352 -18.30 2.75 -10.27
CA PHE A 352 -17.32 3.66 -9.69
C PHE A 352 -15.91 3.36 -10.22
N ALA A 353 -15.50 2.08 -10.31
CA ALA A 353 -14.22 1.70 -10.91
C ALA A 353 -14.11 2.13 -12.39
N ARG A 354 -15.21 2.19 -13.15
CA ARG A 354 -15.23 2.77 -14.50
C ARG A 354 -15.17 4.29 -14.51
N PHE A 355 -15.81 4.92 -13.52
CA PHE A 355 -15.80 6.37 -13.36
C PHE A 355 -14.39 6.90 -13.12
N ILE A 356 -13.65 6.33 -12.18
CA ILE A 356 -12.29 6.77 -11.86
C ILE A 356 -11.27 6.51 -12.98
N ARG A 357 -11.63 5.70 -14.00
CA ARG A 357 -10.82 5.48 -15.21
C ARG A 357 -11.13 6.44 -16.35
N LYS A 358 -12.02 7.42 -16.17
CA LYS A 358 -12.24 8.45 -17.20
C LYS A 358 -10.97 9.29 -17.38
N PRO A 359 -10.73 9.83 -18.60
CA PRO A 359 -9.53 10.61 -18.87
C PRO A 359 -9.32 11.82 -17.95
N GLU A 360 -10.38 12.40 -17.42
CA GLU A 360 -10.32 13.54 -16.48
C GLU A 360 -9.71 13.11 -15.14
N GLN A 361 -10.25 12.07 -14.51
CA GLN A 361 -9.74 11.53 -13.24
C GLN A 361 -8.31 10.98 -13.38
N ILE A 362 -8.01 10.34 -14.51
CA ILE A 362 -6.63 9.91 -14.81
C ILE A 362 -5.70 11.11 -14.96
N GLY A 363 -6.15 12.20 -15.59
CA GLY A 363 -5.38 13.44 -15.70
C GLY A 363 -5.00 14.01 -14.33
N ASP A 364 -5.96 14.07 -13.40
CA ASP A 364 -5.73 14.54 -12.03
C ASP A 364 -4.69 13.67 -11.29
N LEU A 365 -4.73 12.35 -11.49
CA LEU A 365 -3.73 11.44 -10.92
C LEU A 365 -2.34 11.66 -11.54
N VAL A 366 -2.27 11.91 -12.85
CA VAL A 366 -0.99 12.22 -13.52
C VAL A 366 -0.36 13.49 -12.97
N GLU A 367 -1.15 14.54 -12.69
CA GLU A 367 -0.65 15.78 -12.07
C GLU A 367 -0.04 15.54 -10.67
N LEU A 368 -0.47 14.49 -9.97
CA LEU A 368 0.09 14.08 -8.67
C LEU A 368 1.32 13.17 -8.75
N GLY A 369 1.86 12.94 -9.96
CA GLY A 369 3.09 12.19 -10.16
C GLY A 369 2.90 10.72 -10.54
N PHE A 370 1.66 10.27 -10.76
CA PHE A 370 1.41 8.94 -11.34
C PHE A 370 1.66 8.94 -12.85
N ARG A 371 1.78 7.76 -13.43
CA ARG A 371 1.94 7.55 -14.87
C ARG A 371 0.72 6.84 -15.44
N ALA A 372 0.25 7.30 -16.59
CA ALA A 372 -0.84 6.67 -17.32
C ALA A 372 -0.69 6.88 -18.84
N ASP A 373 -0.84 5.81 -19.64
CA ASP A 373 -0.90 5.84 -21.11
C ASP A 373 0.15 6.74 -21.79
N GLY A 374 1.39 6.74 -21.27
CA GLY A 374 2.49 7.56 -21.78
C GLY A 374 2.46 9.02 -21.28
N SER A 375 1.53 9.37 -20.40
CA SER A 375 1.46 10.67 -19.73
C SER A 375 2.18 10.63 -18.39
N THR A 376 2.84 11.75 -18.04
CA THR A 376 3.57 11.94 -16.77
C THR A 376 3.36 13.37 -16.30
N ALA A 377 3.60 13.61 -15.00
CA ALA A 377 3.70 14.97 -14.46
C ALA A 377 4.86 15.75 -15.10
N GLU A 378 4.88 17.06 -14.90
CA GLU A 378 6.04 17.88 -15.23
C GLU A 378 7.22 17.51 -14.30
N SER A 379 8.41 17.36 -14.89
CA SER A 379 9.62 17.06 -14.12
C SER A 379 10.02 18.23 -13.21
N ASN A 380 10.63 17.88 -12.08
CA ASN A 380 11.26 18.84 -11.17
C ASN A 380 12.74 18.48 -10.93
N ASP A 381 13.41 19.20 -10.03
CA ASP A 381 14.84 18.98 -9.74
C ASP A 381 15.13 17.60 -9.08
N VAL A 382 14.12 16.94 -8.53
CA VAL A 382 14.23 15.66 -7.82
C VAL A 382 13.83 14.50 -8.72
N VAL A 383 12.71 14.64 -9.45
CA VAL A 383 12.09 13.59 -10.28
C VAL A 383 12.00 14.03 -11.73
N GLY A 384 12.61 13.28 -12.63
CA GLY A 384 12.72 13.62 -14.05
C GLY A 384 11.76 12.87 -14.97
N PHE A 385 10.97 11.92 -14.48
CA PHE A 385 10.05 11.08 -15.25
C PHE A 385 10.64 10.51 -16.55
N PRO A 386 11.77 9.76 -16.51
CA PRO A 386 12.38 9.20 -17.71
C PRO A 386 11.47 8.20 -18.40
N GLU A 387 11.71 7.92 -19.69
CA GLU A 387 11.09 6.79 -20.36
C GLU A 387 11.44 5.49 -19.61
N LEU A 388 10.43 4.65 -19.40
CA LEU A 388 10.60 3.36 -18.71
C LEU A 388 11.09 2.31 -19.71
N SER A 389 11.99 1.45 -19.24
CA SER A 389 12.33 0.21 -19.94
C SER A 389 11.19 -0.82 -19.82
N GLU A 390 11.41 -2.05 -20.30
CA GLU A 390 10.40 -3.11 -20.18
C GLU A 390 10.04 -3.35 -18.70
N PRO A 391 8.74 -3.60 -18.39
CA PRO A 391 8.32 -3.98 -17.07
C PRO A 391 9.02 -5.26 -16.59
N LEU A 392 9.21 -5.37 -15.28
CA LEU A 392 9.76 -6.57 -14.67
C LEU A 392 8.85 -7.78 -14.97
N PRO A 393 9.39 -8.89 -15.49
CA PRO A 393 8.63 -10.13 -15.61
C PRO A 393 8.44 -10.71 -14.19
N VAL A 394 7.27 -10.45 -13.61
CA VAL A 394 6.88 -11.02 -12.32
C VAL A 394 6.50 -12.49 -12.48
N GLY A 395 6.67 -13.29 -11.42
CA GLY A 395 6.21 -14.67 -11.38
C GLY A 395 4.68 -14.79 -11.29
N ASP A 396 4.22 -16.01 -11.03
CA ASP A 396 2.81 -16.22 -10.68
C ASP A 396 2.50 -15.72 -9.25
N ASP A 397 1.23 -15.75 -8.85
CA ASP A 397 0.78 -15.26 -7.54
C ASP A 397 1.51 -15.94 -6.38
N ALA A 398 1.85 -17.24 -6.52
CA ALA A 398 2.58 -18.00 -5.51
C ALA A 398 4.02 -17.51 -5.36
N ALA A 399 4.71 -17.24 -6.47
CA ALA A 399 6.06 -16.68 -6.46
C ALA A 399 6.07 -15.28 -5.85
N ARG A 400 5.12 -14.42 -6.22
CA ARG A 400 4.96 -13.07 -5.66
C ARG A 400 4.70 -13.11 -4.15
N THR A 401 3.79 -13.99 -3.72
CA THR A 401 3.49 -14.21 -2.29
C THR A 401 4.72 -14.70 -1.51
N ALA A 402 5.49 -15.62 -2.09
CA ALA A 402 6.70 -16.13 -1.43
C ALA A 402 7.79 -15.06 -1.31
N ILE A 403 7.95 -14.19 -2.31
CA ILE A 403 8.93 -13.11 -2.28
C ILE A 403 8.50 -12.01 -1.30
N SER A 404 7.24 -11.59 -1.33
CA SER A 404 6.72 -10.60 -0.37
C SER A 404 6.77 -11.13 1.06
N GLY A 405 6.47 -12.40 1.29
CA GLY A 405 6.60 -13.06 2.59
C GLY A 405 8.03 -13.12 3.14
N ALA A 406 9.06 -13.01 2.29
CA ALA A 406 10.44 -12.90 2.74
C ALA A 406 10.77 -11.51 3.31
N ILE A 407 9.97 -10.49 2.98
CA ILE A 407 10.13 -9.09 3.45
C ILE A 407 9.19 -8.80 4.61
N ALA A 408 7.90 -9.00 4.39
CA ALA A 408 6.93 -8.92 5.46
C ALA A 408 6.90 -10.28 6.12
N PRO A 409 7.29 -10.41 7.37
CA PRO A 409 6.91 -11.59 8.12
C PRO A 409 5.38 -11.68 8.04
N ALA A 410 4.88 -12.73 7.38
CA ALA A 410 3.46 -13.05 7.46
C ALA A 410 3.05 -12.99 8.93
N ALA A 411 2.02 -12.18 9.23
CA ALA A 411 1.47 -11.97 10.56
C ALA A 411 2.51 -12.18 11.67
N GLY A 412 3.18 -11.13 12.12
CA GLY A 412 4.15 -11.05 13.22
C GLY A 412 4.83 -12.34 13.67
N THR A 413 6.09 -12.29 13.98
CA THR A 413 6.81 -13.46 14.54
C THR A 413 6.03 -14.06 15.71
N ALA A 414 5.84 -15.38 15.71
CA ALA A 414 5.39 -16.10 16.90
C ALA A 414 6.55 -16.12 17.89
N THR A 415 6.54 -15.24 18.87
CA THR A 415 7.65 -15.10 19.82
C THR A 415 7.22 -15.45 21.22
N THR A 416 7.85 -16.47 21.80
CA THR A 416 7.74 -16.75 23.23
C THR A 416 8.86 -16.01 23.96
N VAL A 417 8.51 -14.97 24.71
CA VAL A 417 9.48 -14.20 25.52
C VAL A 417 9.80 -14.98 26.80
N MET A 418 11.07 -15.17 27.07
CA MET A 418 11.58 -15.75 28.32
C MET A 418 12.35 -14.67 29.08
N LEU A 419 11.77 -14.15 30.16
CA LEU A 419 12.24 -12.97 30.90
C LEU A 419 12.78 -13.33 32.29
N ASN A 420 14.01 -12.90 32.59
CA ASN A 420 14.50 -12.89 33.97
C ASN A 420 13.80 -11.79 34.77
N ARG A 421 12.98 -12.19 35.76
CA ARG A 421 12.19 -11.25 36.58
C ARG A 421 13.00 -10.27 37.44
N ASN A 422 14.29 -10.54 37.60
CA ASN A 422 15.18 -9.68 38.39
C ASN A 422 15.68 -8.45 37.60
N LEU A 423 15.42 -8.38 36.30
CA LEU A 423 15.80 -7.27 35.43
C LEU A 423 14.84 -6.10 35.57
N THR A 424 15.26 -5.06 36.29
CA THR A 424 14.49 -3.81 36.40
C THR A 424 14.58 -3.01 35.09
N GLY A 425 13.51 -2.31 34.70
CA GLY A 425 13.46 -1.53 33.46
C GLY A 425 13.01 -2.33 32.21
N VAL A 426 13.43 -3.58 32.09
CA VAL A 426 13.08 -4.46 30.96
C VAL A 426 11.57 -4.70 30.81
N PRO A 427 10.80 -4.96 31.91
CA PRO A 427 9.35 -5.13 31.78
C PRO A 427 8.63 -3.93 31.15
N ALA A 428 9.07 -2.69 31.45
CA ALA A 428 8.50 -1.50 30.86
C ALA A 428 8.82 -1.36 29.37
N ALA A 429 10.03 -1.68 28.94
CA ALA A 429 10.44 -1.67 27.55
C ALA A 429 9.66 -2.72 26.74
N LEU A 430 9.53 -3.96 27.26
CA LEU A 430 8.72 -5.02 26.66
C LEU A 430 7.25 -4.62 26.53
N ARG A 431 6.66 -4.08 27.60
CA ARG A 431 5.26 -3.63 27.58
C ARG A 431 5.02 -2.58 26.49
N ASN A 432 5.91 -1.60 26.37
CA ASN A 432 5.80 -0.55 25.35
C ASN A 432 5.91 -1.13 23.94
N ARG A 433 6.81 -2.09 23.71
CA ARG A 433 6.94 -2.78 22.42
C ARG A 433 5.71 -3.62 22.11
N ILE A 434 5.23 -4.42 23.05
CA ILE A 434 4.03 -5.25 22.88
C ILE A 434 2.80 -4.41 22.55
N ALA A 435 2.66 -3.23 23.19
CA ALA A 435 1.56 -2.31 22.90
C ALA A 435 1.62 -1.69 21.50
N ALA A 436 2.77 -1.69 20.85
CA ALA A 436 2.97 -1.21 19.48
C ALA A 436 2.84 -2.32 18.43
N LEU A 437 2.71 -3.59 18.84
CA LEU A 437 2.52 -4.71 17.91
C LEU A 437 1.05 -4.81 17.46
N PRO A 438 0.81 -5.30 16.23
CA PRO A 438 -0.54 -5.50 15.74
C PRO A 438 -1.28 -6.60 16.52
N PRO A 439 -2.62 -6.61 16.54
CA PRO A 439 -3.42 -7.59 17.30
C PRO A 439 -3.19 -9.05 16.88
N ASN A 440 -2.78 -9.31 15.66
CA ASN A 440 -2.45 -10.63 15.11
C ASN A 440 -1.03 -11.10 15.47
N ALA A 441 -0.15 -10.24 16.00
CA ALA A 441 1.16 -10.66 16.48
C ALA A 441 1.01 -11.71 17.59
N VAL A 442 1.78 -12.79 17.49
CA VAL A 442 1.70 -13.93 18.39
C VAL A 442 2.79 -13.83 19.45
N VAL A 443 2.40 -13.58 20.71
CA VAL A 443 3.33 -13.38 21.82
C VAL A 443 2.93 -14.22 23.02
N GLY A 444 3.93 -14.86 23.64
CA GLY A 444 3.82 -15.54 24.94
C GLY A 444 4.85 -15.00 25.92
N LEU A 445 4.67 -15.30 27.21
CA LEU A 445 5.59 -14.85 28.26
C LEU A 445 5.87 -15.98 29.26
N TRP A 446 7.14 -16.31 29.37
CA TRP A 446 7.71 -17.08 30.46
C TRP A 446 8.55 -16.17 31.37
N ILE A 447 8.50 -16.41 32.65
CA ILE A 447 9.27 -15.69 33.66
C ILE A 447 10.07 -16.68 34.45
N PHE A 448 11.32 -16.34 34.74
CA PHE A 448 12.19 -17.16 35.59
C PHE A 448 12.95 -16.29 36.61
N ASP A 449 13.36 -16.91 37.67
CA ASP A 449 14.21 -16.32 38.72
C ASP A 449 15.35 -17.27 39.11
N GLY A 450 15.86 -17.19 40.34
CA GLY A 450 16.89 -18.07 40.87
C GLY A 450 16.40 -19.45 41.36
N VAL A 451 15.10 -19.73 41.30
CA VAL A 451 14.46 -20.92 41.85
C VAL A 451 13.67 -21.69 40.82
N GLU A 452 12.84 -21.01 40.05
CA GLU A 452 11.92 -21.65 39.12
C GLU A 452 11.59 -20.77 37.89
N GLY A 453 11.06 -21.41 36.84
CA GLY A 453 10.43 -20.77 35.69
C GLY A 453 8.93 -21.07 35.65
N SER A 454 8.12 -20.13 35.15
CA SER A 454 6.67 -20.27 34.99
C SER A 454 6.18 -19.58 33.72
N GLU A 455 5.06 -20.04 33.18
CA GLU A 455 4.37 -19.47 32.03
C GLU A 455 3.12 -18.72 32.49
N PRO A 456 3.19 -17.42 32.80
CA PRO A 456 2.01 -16.66 33.18
C PRO A 456 1.07 -16.32 32.00
N VAL A 457 1.60 -16.29 30.76
CA VAL A 457 0.82 -16.02 29.55
C VAL A 457 1.26 -16.95 28.42
N SER A 458 0.39 -17.87 28.03
CA SER A 458 0.66 -18.79 26.91
C SER A 458 0.77 -18.05 25.58
N THR A 459 1.59 -18.59 24.65
CA THR A 459 1.82 -18.01 23.33
C THR A 459 0.53 -18.03 22.49
N GLY A 460 0.23 -16.89 21.85
CA GLY A 460 -0.94 -16.73 21.00
C GLY A 460 -1.17 -15.28 20.55
N PRO A 461 -2.14 -15.01 19.65
CA PRO A 461 -2.41 -13.69 19.12
C PRO A 461 -2.72 -12.65 20.21
N LEU A 462 -2.16 -11.44 20.10
CA LEU A 462 -2.34 -10.37 21.09
C LEU A 462 -3.79 -9.92 21.25
N GLY A 463 -4.56 -9.88 20.15
CA GLY A 463 -6.00 -9.60 20.16
C GLY A 463 -6.85 -10.78 20.63
N GLY A 464 -6.29 -11.99 20.68
CA GLY A 464 -6.98 -13.20 21.12
C GLY A 464 -7.32 -13.15 22.60
N GLN A 465 -8.43 -13.80 22.99
CA GLN A 465 -8.87 -13.86 24.38
C GLN A 465 -8.01 -14.83 25.20
N LEU A 466 -7.57 -14.39 26.38
CA LEU A 466 -6.98 -15.21 27.41
C LEU A 466 -7.85 -15.08 28.67
N ALA A 467 -8.61 -16.13 29.01
CA ALA A 467 -9.71 -16.06 29.96
C ALA A 467 -10.74 -14.98 29.56
N ASP A 468 -10.92 -13.93 30.37
CA ASP A 468 -11.96 -12.90 30.17
C ASP A 468 -11.38 -11.56 29.63
N GLN A 469 -10.15 -11.55 29.12
CA GLN A 469 -9.49 -10.33 28.63
C GLN A 469 -8.59 -10.59 27.42
N PRO A 470 -8.30 -9.57 26.59
CA PRO A 470 -7.32 -9.68 25.51
C PRO A 470 -5.94 -10.09 26.05
N ARG A 471 -5.22 -10.94 25.30
CA ARG A 471 -3.87 -11.39 25.65
C ARG A 471 -2.89 -10.22 25.87
N SER A 472 -3.00 -9.16 25.07
CA SER A 472 -2.20 -7.94 25.25
C SER A 472 -2.40 -7.32 26.62
N THR A 473 -3.65 -7.28 27.12
CA THR A 473 -3.98 -6.78 28.47
C THR A 473 -3.40 -7.70 29.56
N ALA A 474 -3.49 -9.02 29.36
CA ALA A 474 -2.91 -9.98 30.30
C ALA A 474 -1.39 -9.85 30.39
N LEU A 475 -0.69 -9.72 29.24
CA LEU A 475 0.75 -9.48 29.18
C LEU A 475 1.14 -8.18 29.90
N ALA A 476 0.44 -7.08 29.61
CA ALA A 476 0.70 -5.80 30.29
C ALA A 476 0.52 -5.90 31.81
N GLY A 477 -0.56 -6.55 32.26
CA GLY A 477 -0.84 -6.74 33.68
C GLY A 477 0.23 -7.59 34.40
N VAL A 478 0.74 -8.64 33.75
CA VAL A 478 1.83 -9.44 34.30
C VAL A 478 3.12 -8.62 34.37
N LEU A 479 3.51 -7.92 33.29
CA LEU A 479 4.72 -7.12 33.23
C LEU A 479 4.72 -5.96 34.25
N ASP A 480 3.57 -5.29 34.45
CA ASP A 480 3.42 -4.21 35.44
C ASP A 480 3.44 -4.74 36.88
N GLY A 481 3.04 -5.99 37.10
CA GLY A 481 3.05 -6.65 38.41
C GLY A 481 4.38 -7.30 38.79
N LEU A 482 5.37 -7.32 37.88
CA LEU A 482 6.66 -7.95 38.15
C LEU A 482 7.45 -7.21 39.24
N THR A 483 7.85 -7.96 40.24
CA THR A 483 8.78 -7.48 41.28
C THR A 483 10.00 -8.39 41.32
N PRO A 484 11.22 -7.82 41.43
CA PRO A 484 12.43 -8.63 41.58
C PRO A 484 12.31 -9.58 42.78
N ALA A 485 12.69 -10.81 42.62
CA ALA A 485 12.64 -11.84 43.68
C ALA A 485 13.91 -12.65 43.72
N GLY A 486 14.70 -12.43 44.76
CA GLY A 486 15.91 -13.23 45.00
C GLY A 486 17.09 -12.85 44.09
N SER A 487 18.08 -13.72 44.07
CA SER A 487 19.26 -13.63 43.19
C SER A 487 19.48 -14.95 42.49
N GLY A 488 20.02 -14.88 41.26
CA GLY A 488 20.30 -16.03 40.42
C GLY A 488 19.34 -16.19 39.26
N ALA A 489 19.63 -17.14 38.38
CA ALA A 489 18.90 -17.41 37.15
C ALA A 489 18.92 -18.90 36.82
N VAL A 490 17.80 -19.60 36.96
CA VAL A 490 17.62 -20.96 36.47
C VAL A 490 17.31 -20.97 34.97
N SER A 491 18.16 -20.29 34.21
CA SER A 491 17.90 -19.92 32.82
C SER A 491 17.99 -21.10 31.85
N PHE A 492 18.94 -22.02 32.03
CA PHE A 492 19.14 -23.15 31.13
C PHE A 492 18.00 -24.16 31.20
N THR A 493 17.60 -24.53 32.42
CA THR A 493 16.45 -25.43 32.62
C THR A 493 15.17 -24.80 32.15
N THR A 494 14.98 -23.47 32.36
CA THR A 494 13.80 -22.76 31.87
C THR A 494 13.81 -22.72 30.36
N LEU A 495 14.94 -22.38 29.69
CA LEU A 495 14.99 -22.38 28.23
C LEU A 495 14.66 -23.75 27.64
N ARG A 496 15.09 -24.82 28.26
CA ARG A 496 14.69 -26.16 27.82
C ARG A 496 13.18 -26.34 27.79
N LEU A 497 12.47 -25.93 28.86
CA LEU A 497 11.00 -26.02 28.93
C LEU A 497 10.32 -25.11 27.90
N VAL A 498 10.78 -23.87 27.78
CA VAL A 498 10.25 -22.89 26.82
C VAL A 498 10.44 -23.33 25.38
N TYR A 499 11.59 -23.95 25.08
CA TYR A 499 11.91 -24.45 23.74
C TYR A 499 11.04 -25.67 23.37
N ASP A 500 10.87 -26.61 24.29
CA ASP A 500 9.96 -27.74 24.12
C ASP A 500 8.52 -27.26 23.87
N ASP A 501 8.05 -26.23 24.60
CA ASP A 501 6.74 -25.63 24.44
C ASP A 501 6.61 -24.91 23.08
N ALA A 502 7.60 -24.10 22.70
CA ALA A 502 7.62 -23.39 21.44
C ALA A 502 7.62 -24.34 20.22
N VAL A 503 8.35 -25.45 20.29
CA VAL A 503 8.33 -26.48 19.24
C VAL A 503 6.99 -27.21 19.19
N ALA A 504 6.36 -27.47 20.33
CA ALA A 504 5.04 -28.10 20.39
C ALA A 504 3.93 -27.21 19.81
N ASN A 505 4.05 -25.90 20.00
CA ASN A 505 3.10 -24.87 19.54
C ASN A 505 3.57 -24.18 18.25
N TYR A 506 4.41 -24.81 17.45
CA TYR A 506 4.93 -24.27 16.21
C TYR A 506 3.83 -23.87 15.23
N LEU A 507 3.92 -22.65 14.69
CA LEU A 507 2.99 -22.10 13.71
C LEU A 507 3.65 -22.08 12.32
N PRO A 508 3.17 -22.90 11.36
CA PRO A 508 3.87 -23.12 10.09
C PRO A 508 3.91 -21.91 9.16
N GLU A 509 3.01 -20.93 9.34
CA GLU A 509 2.86 -19.79 8.43
C GLU A 509 3.62 -18.54 8.87
N GLN A 510 4.38 -18.62 9.97
CA GLN A 510 5.11 -17.47 10.49
C GLN A 510 6.45 -17.91 11.11
N PRO A 511 7.46 -17.02 11.15
CA PRO A 511 8.70 -17.28 11.85
C PRO A 511 8.43 -17.53 13.34
N ASN A 512 8.96 -18.64 13.86
CA ASN A 512 8.83 -18.99 15.27
C ASN A 512 10.11 -18.71 16.02
N SER A 513 10.01 -18.08 17.19
CA SER A 513 11.21 -17.77 17.99
C SER A 513 10.96 -17.82 19.49
N VAL A 514 12.04 -18.05 20.22
CA VAL A 514 12.14 -17.81 21.66
C VAL A 514 13.06 -16.60 21.86
N LEU A 515 12.57 -15.54 22.49
CA LEU A 515 13.37 -14.38 22.88
C LEU A 515 13.76 -14.49 24.35
N VAL A 516 15.01 -14.83 24.60
CA VAL A 516 15.60 -14.91 25.95
C VAL A 516 16.12 -13.53 26.34
N ILE A 517 15.63 -12.97 27.46
CA ILE A 517 16.18 -11.77 28.06
C ILE A 517 16.69 -12.12 29.45
N THR A 518 18.00 -12.15 29.58
CA THR A 518 18.68 -12.68 30.76
C THR A 518 19.83 -11.79 31.23
N SER A 519 20.30 -12.06 32.41
CA SER A 519 21.59 -11.60 32.94
C SER A 519 22.21 -12.72 33.76
N GLY A 520 23.51 -12.86 33.65
CA GLY A 520 24.20 -13.92 34.37
C GLY A 520 24.47 -13.63 35.85
N PRO A 521 25.10 -14.58 36.55
CA PRO A 521 25.43 -15.94 36.08
C PRO A 521 24.23 -16.90 36.18
N HIS A 522 24.22 -17.95 35.33
CA HIS A 522 23.34 -19.10 35.47
C HIS A 522 23.59 -19.84 36.79
N THR A 523 22.53 -20.17 37.53
CA THR A 523 22.62 -20.73 38.87
C THR A 523 22.02 -22.12 39.03
N ASP A 524 21.28 -22.62 38.04
CA ASP A 524 20.79 -23.99 38.02
C ASP A 524 21.98 -24.97 37.88
N ARG A 525 21.92 -26.06 38.62
CA ARG A 525 22.96 -27.10 38.60
C ARG A 525 22.52 -28.38 37.95
N THR A 526 21.28 -28.44 37.46
CA THR A 526 20.70 -29.63 36.85
C THR A 526 21.04 -29.75 35.37
N LEU A 527 21.28 -28.59 34.70
CA LEU A 527 21.67 -28.53 33.31
C LEU A 527 22.81 -27.50 33.16
N ASP A 528 23.94 -27.97 32.60
CA ASP A 528 25.08 -27.10 32.29
C ASP A 528 25.05 -26.60 30.84
N GLY A 529 25.98 -25.71 30.48
CA GLY A 529 26.04 -25.12 29.13
C GLY A 529 26.18 -26.16 28.02
N PRO A 530 27.13 -27.13 28.11
CA PRO A 530 27.23 -28.21 27.14
C PRO A 530 25.95 -29.04 27.02
N GLY A 531 25.30 -29.37 28.15
CA GLY A 531 24.05 -30.11 28.16
C GLY A 531 22.90 -29.37 27.51
N LEU A 532 22.82 -28.01 27.69
CA LEU A 532 21.86 -27.17 26.98
C LEU A 532 22.12 -27.20 25.47
N GLN A 533 23.38 -27.01 25.04
CA GLN A 533 23.74 -27.03 23.62
C GLN A 533 23.40 -28.36 22.96
N GLU A 534 23.68 -29.50 23.63
CA GLU A 534 23.33 -30.85 23.17
C GLU A 534 21.81 -30.99 23.04
N PHE A 535 21.04 -30.54 24.05
CA PHE A 535 19.58 -30.57 24.02
C PHE A 535 19.04 -29.79 22.84
N ILE A 536 19.41 -28.50 22.67
CA ILE A 536 18.93 -27.65 21.60
C ILE A 536 19.29 -28.22 20.22
N THR A 537 20.55 -28.68 20.03
CA THR A 537 20.99 -29.26 18.77
C THR A 537 20.21 -30.56 18.43
N SER A 538 19.85 -31.35 19.42
CA SER A 538 19.09 -32.59 19.22
C SER A 538 17.59 -32.37 19.00
N THR A 539 17.05 -31.24 19.48
CA THR A 539 15.63 -30.91 19.39
C THR A 539 15.33 -30.02 18.18
N PHE A 540 16.33 -29.30 17.66
CA PHE A 540 16.15 -28.41 16.50
C PHE A 540 15.74 -29.19 15.24
N ASP A 541 14.63 -28.79 14.64
CA ASP A 541 14.09 -29.36 13.41
C ASP A 541 14.18 -28.29 12.27
N PRO A 542 15.01 -28.52 11.24
CA PRO A 542 15.13 -27.58 10.11
C PRO A 542 13.84 -27.43 9.28
N GLU A 543 12.90 -28.39 9.34
CA GLU A 543 11.60 -28.31 8.67
C GLU A 543 10.58 -27.51 9.49
N ARG A 544 10.82 -27.36 10.79
CA ARG A 544 10.00 -26.59 11.74
C ARG A 544 10.88 -25.70 12.62
N PRO A 545 11.59 -24.73 12.03
CA PRO A 545 12.63 -23.99 12.74
C PRO A 545 12.02 -23.07 13.80
N VAL A 546 12.49 -23.20 15.03
CA VAL A 546 12.25 -22.25 16.13
C VAL A 546 13.60 -21.59 16.47
N ALA A 547 13.74 -20.30 16.13
CA ALA A 547 14.98 -19.57 16.38
C ALA A 547 15.09 -19.17 17.86
N ILE A 548 16.30 -19.22 18.43
CA ILE A 548 16.55 -18.69 19.77
C ILE A 548 17.31 -17.37 19.64
N ASN A 549 16.66 -16.27 20.01
CA ASN A 549 17.26 -14.95 20.09
C ASN A 549 17.59 -14.63 21.54
N VAL A 550 18.76 -14.07 21.81
CA VAL A 550 19.21 -13.79 23.16
C VAL A 550 19.62 -12.33 23.31
N ILE A 551 19.04 -11.64 24.29
CA ILE A 551 19.50 -10.37 24.83
C ILE A 551 20.15 -10.65 26.18
N ASP A 552 21.45 -10.51 26.23
CA ASP A 552 22.24 -10.74 27.41
C ASP A 552 22.67 -9.40 28.04
N ILE A 553 22.18 -9.13 29.25
CA ILE A 553 22.33 -7.84 29.90
C ILE A 553 23.46 -7.88 30.92
N GLY A 554 24.51 -7.10 30.66
CA GLY A 554 25.70 -7.02 31.50
C GLY A 554 26.80 -7.98 31.06
N ALA A 555 27.78 -8.20 31.93
CA ALA A 555 28.86 -9.12 31.66
C ALA A 555 28.48 -10.54 32.17
N ASP A 556 27.90 -11.36 31.34
CA ASP A 556 27.53 -12.73 31.66
C ASP A 556 28.67 -13.70 31.32
N PRO A 557 29.20 -14.48 32.29
CA PRO A 557 30.18 -15.50 32.03
C PRO A 557 29.65 -16.64 31.11
N ASP A 558 28.32 -16.79 31.01
CA ASP A 558 27.67 -17.81 30.19
C ASP A 558 27.38 -17.31 28.75
N GLY A 559 27.78 -16.07 28.40
CA GLY A 559 27.64 -15.48 27.06
C GLY A 559 28.03 -16.39 25.90
N PRO A 560 29.19 -17.11 25.96
CA PRO A 560 29.54 -18.06 24.90
C PRO A 560 28.54 -19.23 24.73
N THR A 561 27.88 -19.65 25.80
CA THR A 561 26.80 -20.66 25.71
C THR A 561 25.57 -20.10 25.02
N TRP A 562 25.17 -18.88 25.38
CA TRP A 562 24.05 -18.18 24.75
C TRP A 562 24.27 -17.95 23.27
N GLU A 563 25.48 -17.49 22.91
CA GLU A 563 25.84 -17.27 21.50
C GLU A 563 25.79 -18.59 20.71
N ALA A 564 26.34 -19.68 21.23
CA ALA A 564 26.33 -20.99 20.56
C ALA A 564 24.91 -21.54 20.39
N VAL A 565 24.03 -21.38 21.38
CA VAL A 565 22.62 -21.80 21.31
C VAL A 565 21.86 -20.98 20.28
N ALA A 566 22.03 -19.65 20.24
CA ALA A 566 21.44 -18.81 19.25
C ALA A 566 21.87 -19.21 17.83
N GLN A 567 23.16 -19.34 17.59
CA GLN A 567 23.72 -19.74 16.29
C GLN A 567 23.23 -21.11 15.80
N SER A 568 23.08 -22.08 16.70
CA SER A 568 22.66 -23.45 16.34
C SER A 568 21.21 -23.52 15.84
N THR A 569 20.39 -22.52 16.15
CA THR A 569 18.97 -22.42 15.73
C THR A 569 18.72 -21.35 14.67
N GLY A 570 19.79 -20.69 14.18
CA GLY A 570 19.67 -19.59 13.21
C GLY A 570 19.19 -18.26 13.81
N GLY A 571 19.16 -18.13 15.13
CA GLY A 571 18.84 -16.90 15.84
C GLY A 571 20.07 -16.00 16.09
N SER A 572 19.90 -14.97 16.91
CA SER A 572 20.91 -13.95 17.17
C SER A 572 21.23 -13.79 18.66
N TYR A 573 22.46 -13.41 18.96
CA TYR A 573 22.94 -13.05 20.29
C TYR A 573 23.35 -11.59 20.34
N GLN A 574 22.81 -10.83 21.31
CA GLN A 574 23.11 -9.42 21.51
C GLN A 574 23.48 -9.16 22.97
N ALA A 575 24.73 -8.73 23.19
CA ALA A 575 25.17 -8.27 24.51
C ALA A 575 24.82 -6.80 24.69
N VAL A 576 24.09 -6.47 25.77
CA VAL A 576 23.65 -5.11 26.10
C VAL A 576 24.31 -4.66 27.40
N PRO A 577 24.89 -3.45 27.49
CA PRO A 577 25.66 -3.04 28.66
C PRO A 577 24.86 -2.98 29.97
N GLY A 578 23.55 -2.74 29.89
CA GLY A 578 22.68 -2.65 31.07
C GLY A 578 21.22 -2.42 30.71
N PRO A 579 20.30 -2.57 31.68
CA PRO A 579 18.87 -2.50 31.46
C PRO A 579 18.36 -1.08 31.11
N ASP A 580 19.15 -0.04 31.38
CA ASP A 580 18.81 1.36 31.04
C ASP A 580 19.50 1.83 29.75
N SER A 581 20.17 0.93 29.02
CA SER A 581 20.83 1.27 27.75
C SER A 581 19.80 1.49 26.64
N PRO A 582 19.99 2.47 25.75
CA PRO A 582 19.18 2.60 24.53
C PRO A 582 19.31 1.36 23.63
N ASP A 583 20.43 0.62 23.70
CA ASP A 583 20.65 -0.61 22.98
C ASP A 583 19.63 -1.70 23.35
N LEU A 584 19.13 -1.69 24.61
CA LEU A 584 18.09 -2.64 25.03
C LEU A 584 16.79 -2.43 24.26
N THR A 585 16.34 -1.19 24.14
CA THR A 585 15.09 -0.87 23.42
C THR A 585 15.24 -1.22 21.95
N ALA A 586 16.39 -0.92 21.34
CA ALA A 586 16.68 -1.31 19.96
C ALA A 586 16.70 -2.83 19.77
N ALA A 587 17.34 -3.58 20.69
CA ALA A 587 17.37 -5.03 20.66
C ALA A 587 15.96 -5.65 20.79
N ILE A 588 15.16 -5.18 21.75
CA ILE A 588 13.79 -5.65 21.91
C ILE A 588 12.97 -5.34 20.65
N THR A 589 13.10 -4.14 20.08
CA THR A 589 12.36 -3.75 18.88
C THR A 589 12.74 -4.59 17.66
N SER A 590 14.01 -4.95 17.52
CA SER A 590 14.49 -5.75 16.39
C SER A 590 14.17 -7.25 16.49
N LEU A 591 13.95 -7.78 17.71
CA LEU A 591 13.80 -9.21 17.96
C LEU A 591 12.38 -9.63 18.38
N LEU A 592 11.53 -8.67 18.69
CA LEU A 592 10.14 -8.89 19.04
C LEU A 592 9.24 -8.26 17.95
N GLY A 593 9.21 -8.90 16.80
CA GLY A 593 8.29 -8.69 15.67
C GLY A 593 8.41 -7.39 14.95
#